data_c87c3c231dd7837798da538c53ae8ccc
#
_entry.id   c87c3c231dd7837798da538c53ae8ccc
#
_cell.length_a   1.000
_cell.length_b   1.000
_cell.length_c   1.000
_cell.angle_alpha   90.00
_cell.angle_beta   90.00
_cell.angle_gamma   90.00
#
_symmetry.space_group_name_H-M   'P 1'
#
loop_
_entity.id
_entity.type
_entity.pdbx_description
1 polymer ?
#
loop_
_entity_poly.entity_id
_entity_poly.type
_entity_poly.pdbx_seq_one_letter_code
_entity_poly.pdbx_strand_id
1 'polypeptide(L)'
;QGDSILLGGAMQNLAGTYTDSLISMMGCDSVVLSTLNFHPNPSYGFQNTTLCQGDVFSFNGNEYTVNGQYQDTIQSIHGCDSIVTTSIFVITPVVVNQEVHLCQGTSYTFNGNTYTQEGVYFDTTTTVNGCDSINVLSLFLNAAYETSIMDTVCLGTPYIFGIDTLNTSGTYTLPLVADKPTVQTSS
;
A
#
# COMPACT_ATOMS: atom_id res chain seq x y z
N GLN A 1 -38.21 -17.46 2.35
CA GLN A 1 -39.65 -17.40 2.65
C GLN A 1 -40.42 -17.98 1.49
N GLY A 2 -41.18 -19.04 1.72
CA GLY A 2 -42.07 -19.63 0.73
C GLY A 2 -41.98 -21.15 0.60
N ASP A 3 -40.96 -21.78 1.14
CA ASP A 3 -40.87 -23.24 1.08
C ASP A 3 -41.87 -23.86 2.04
N SER A 4 -42.56 -24.88 1.58
CA SER A 4 -43.46 -25.68 2.35
C SER A 4 -43.20 -27.16 2.11
N ILE A 5 -43.39 -27.94 3.12
CA ILE A 5 -43.21 -29.40 3.07
C ILE A 5 -44.49 -30.10 3.45
N LEU A 6 -44.81 -31.21 2.85
CA LEU A 6 -45.98 -32.01 3.17
C LEU A 6 -45.72 -32.84 4.46
N LEU A 7 -46.34 -32.46 5.55
CA LEU A 7 -46.29 -33.16 6.84
C LEU A 7 -47.66 -33.15 7.50
N GLY A 8 -48.04 -34.23 8.13
CA GLY A 8 -49.36 -34.36 8.78
C GLY A 8 -50.53 -34.26 7.81
N GLY A 9 -50.33 -34.72 6.55
CA GLY A 9 -51.34 -34.67 5.50
C GLY A 9 -51.60 -33.27 4.91
N ALA A 10 -50.83 -32.24 5.30
CA ALA A 10 -50.97 -30.87 4.84
C ALA A 10 -49.60 -30.22 4.55
N MET A 11 -49.63 -29.20 3.70
CA MET A 11 -48.42 -28.37 3.44
C MET A 11 -48.13 -27.48 4.63
N GLN A 12 -46.97 -27.65 5.26
CA GLN A 12 -46.55 -26.93 6.46
C GLN A 12 -45.45 -25.90 6.12
N ASN A 13 -45.60 -24.72 6.69
CA ASN A 13 -44.64 -23.59 6.54
C ASN A 13 -44.26 -22.95 7.88
N LEU A 14 -44.59 -23.61 8.97
CA LEU A 14 -44.25 -23.17 10.34
C LEU A 14 -43.39 -24.25 11.02
N ALA A 15 -42.52 -23.82 11.92
CA ALA A 15 -41.77 -24.74 12.77
C ALA A 15 -42.70 -25.42 13.74
N GLY A 16 -42.54 -26.72 13.96
CA GLY A 16 -43.38 -27.49 14.83
C GLY A 16 -43.20 -28.99 14.67
N THR A 17 -43.92 -29.73 15.51
CA THR A 17 -43.99 -31.18 15.39
C THR A 17 -45.34 -31.55 14.80
N TYR A 18 -45.31 -32.31 13.74
CA TYR A 18 -46.47 -32.75 12.98
C TYR A 18 -46.64 -34.28 13.08
N THR A 19 -47.85 -34.72 13.16
CA THR A 19 -48.16 -36.14 13.33
C THR A 19 -48.89 -36.66 12.10
N ASP A 20 -48.37 -37.72 11.50
CA ASP A 20 -49.03 -38.49 10.45
C ASP A 20 -49.45 -39.85 10.97
N SER A 21 -50.67 -40.25 10.67
CA SER A 21 -51.17 -41.57 10.98
C SER A 21 -51.21 -42.41 9.71
N LEU A 22 -50.49 -43.52 9.70
CA LEU A 22 -50.42 -44.46 8.60
C LEU A 22 -51.14 -45.74 9.04
N ILE A 23 -52.10 -46.16 8.23
CA ILE A 23 -52.81 -47.42 8.45
C ILE A 23 -52.06 -48.55 7.74
N SER A 24 -51.59 -49.54 8.48
CA SER A 24 -50.98 -50.72 7.89
C SER A 24 -52.00 -51.62 7.20
N MET A 25 -51.51 -52.47 6.28
CA MET A 25 -52.37 -53.45 5.60
C MET A 25 -53.07 -54.43 6.55
N MET A 26 -52.61 -54.50 7.78
CA MET A 26 -53.24 -55.36 8.84
C MET A 26 -54.14 -54.55 9.78
N GLY A 27 -54.45 -53.28 9.44
CA GLY A 27 -55.38 -52.46 10.22
C GLY A 27 -54.87 -51.87 11.54
N CYS A 28 -53.49 -51.93 11.73
CA CYS A 28 -52.87 -51.29 12.89
C CYS A 28 -52.37 -49.91 12.49
N ASP A 29 -52.64 -48.91 13.30
CA ASP A 29 -52.15 -47.54 13.05
C ASP A 29 -50.68 -47.39 13.43
N SER A 30 -49.92 -46.72 12.57
CA SER A 30 -48.55 -46.26 12.84
C SER A 30 -48.54 -44.74 12.87
N VAL A 31 -47.94 -44.16 13.89
CA VAL A 31 -47.80 -42.71 14.05
C VAL A 31 -46.40 -42.30 13.71
N VAL A 32 -46.26 -41.38 12.74
CA VAL A 32 -45.02 -40.79 12.41
C VAL A 32 -44.97 -39.36 12.94
N LEU A 33 -44.00 -39.05 13.81
CA LEU A 33 -43.72 -37.71 14.29
C LEU A 33 -42.64 -37.10 13.43
N SER A 34 -42.95 -35.97 12.78
CA SER A 34 -42.00 -35.19 12.01
C SER A 34 -41.82 -33.82 12.65
N THR A 35 -40.58 -33.45 12.96
CA THR A 35 -40.27 -32.13 13.52
C THR A 35 -39.70 -31.25 12.40
N LEU A 36 -40.38 -30.15 12.11
CA LEU A 36 -39.95 -29.15 11.14
C LEU A 36 -39.28 -27.99 11.89
N ASN A 37 -38.05 -27.72 11.56
CA ASN A 37 -37.31 -26.58 12.03
C ASN A 37 -36.92 -25.69 10.84
N PHE A 38 -36.98 -24.38 11.03
CA PHE A 38 -36.47 -23.43 10.04
C PHE A 38 -35.11 -22.92 10.49
N HIS A 39 -34.20 -22.84 9.53
CA HIS A 39 -33.01 -22.02 9.72
C HIS A 39 -33.40 -20.55 9.67
N PRO A 40 -32.75 -19.69 10.48
CA PRO A 40 -32.98 -18.25 10.39
C PRO A 40 -32.66 -17.75 8.98
N ASN A 41 -33.33 -16.67 8.58
CA ASN A 41 -33.08 -15.94 7.32
C ASN A 41 -31.58 -15.72 7.09
N PRO A 42 -31.17 -15.43 5.85
CA PRO A 42 -29.76 -15.33 5.50
C PRO A 42 -28.98 -14.53 6.54
N SER A 43 -27.89 -15.10 7.01
CA SER A 43 -26.99 -14.38 7.90
C SER A 43 -26.22 -13.35 7.09
N TYR A 44 -25.99 -12.17 7.68
CA TYR A 44 -25.20 -11.11 7.07
C TYR A 44 -23.83 -11.07 7.73
N GLY A 45 -22.78 -11.23 6.93
CA GLY A 45 -21.40 -11.06 7.35
C GLY A 45 -20.82 -9.76 6.79
N PHE A 46 -19.92 -9.13 7.55
CA PHE A 46 -19.18 -7.98 7.11
C PHE A 46 -17.69 -8.22 7.34
N GLN A 47 -16.90 -7.92 6.33
CA GLN A 47 -15.43 -7.93 6.43
C GLN A 47 -14.83 -6.72 5.73
N ASN A 48 -13.68 -6.28 6.23
CA ASN A 48 -12.91 -5.20 5.62
C ASN A 48 -11.52 -5.74 5.28
N THR A 49 -11.02 -5.38 4.12
CA THR A 49 -9.66 -5.71 3.73
C THR A 49 -8.98 -4.51 3.08
N THR A 50 -7.68 -4.40 3.31
CA THR A 50 -6.83 -3.39 2.70
C THR A 50 -5.85 -4.10 1.78
N LEU A 51 -5.72 -3.61 0.56
CA LEU A 51 -4.83 -4.12 -0.47
C LEU A 51 -3.84 -3.05 -0.88
N CYS A 52 -2.66 -3.44 -1.32
CA CYS A 52 -1.79 -2.56 -2.06
C CYS A 52 -2.21 -2.54 -3.54
N GLN A 53 -1.92 -1.45 -4.23
CA GLN A 53 -2.21 -1.36 -5.66
C GLN A 53 -1.51 -2.51 -6.42
N GLY A 54 -2.29 -3.30 -7.13
CA GLY A 54 -1.83 -4.48 -7.86
C GLY A 54 -2.10 -5.80 -7.16
N ASP A 55 -2.47 -5.79 -5.86
CA ASP A 55 -2.88 -6.98 -5.15
C ASP A 55 -4.28 -7.42 -5.54
N VAL A 56 -4.54 -8.71 -5.33
CA VAL A 56 -5.84 -9.34 -5.59
C VAL A 56 -6.36 -9.94 -4.28
N PHE A 57 -7.59 -9.61 -3.95
CA PHE A 57 -8.33 -10.30 -2.91
C PHE A 57 -9.30 -11.30 -3.54
N SER A 58 -9.15 -12.57 -3.16
CA SER A 58 -10.02 -13.65 -3.66
C SER A 58 -10.98 -14.09 -2.56
N PHE A 59 -12.27 -14.09 -2.86
CA PHE A 59 -13.29 -14.56 -1.94
C PHE A 59 -14.43 -15.24 -2.70
N ASN A 60 -14.85 -16.41 -2.26
CA ASN A 60 -15.93 -17.20 -2.83
C ASN A 60 -15.80 -17.42 -4.36
N GLY A 61 -14.56 -17.55 -4.88
CA GLY A 61 -14.28 -17.73 -6.29
C GLY A 61 -14.29 -16.46 -7.14
N ASN A 62 -14.55 -15.30 -6.53
CA ASN A 62 -14.45 -13.98 -7.16
C ASN A 62 -13.12 -13.31 -6.79
N GLU A 63 -12.62 -12.48 -7.68
CA GLU A 63 -11.39 -11.70 -7.50
C GLU A 63 -11.70 -10.20 -7.51
N TYR A 64 -11.13 -9.48 -6.56
CA TYR A 64 -11.37 -8.06 -6.33
C TYR A 64 -10.04 -7.32 -6.28
N THR A 65 -9.90 -6.25 -7.06
CA THR A 65 -8.65 -5.48 -7.21
C THR A 65 -8.83 -3.98 -7.02
N VAL A 66 -10.07 -3.50 -6.86
CA VAL A 66 -10.37 -2.07 -6.78
C VAL A 66 -11.18 -1.74 -5.52
N ASN A 67 -11.14 -0.47 -5.12
CA ASN A 67 -11.96 0.03 -4.02
C ASN A 67 -13.43 -0.25 -4.25
N GLY A 68 -14.13 -0.70 -3.23
CA GLY A 68 -15.56 -0.91 -3.33
C GLY A 68 -16.14 -1.74 -2.20
N GLN A 69 -17.46 -1.88 -2.25
CA GLN A 69 -18.20 -2.84 -1.45
C GLN A 69 -18.77 -3.92 -2.36
N TYR A 70 -18.46 -5.14 -2.04
CA TYR A 70 -18.85 -6.32 -2.81
C TYR A 70 -19.70 -7.23 -1.95
N GLN A 71 -20.70 -7.84 -2.57
CA GLN A 71 -21.56 -8.79 -1.90
C GLN A 71 -21.43 -10.16 -2.56
N ASP A 72 -21.08 -11.14 -1.74
CA ASP A 72 -21.01 -12.54 -2.13
C ASP A 72 -22.07 -13.34 -1.39
N THR A 73 -22.69 -14.25 -2.11
CA THR A 73 -23.68 -15.18 -1.54
C THR A 73 -23.02 -16.53 -1.32
N ILE A 74 -23.02 -17.00 -0.08
CA ILE A 74 -22.48 -18.29 0.30
C ILE A 74 -23.63 -19.19 0.74
N GLN A 75 -23.76 -20.35 0.11
CA GLN A 75 -24.70 -21.36 0.54
C GLN A 75 -24.22 -22.11 1.78
N SER A 76 -25.06 -22.18 2.80
CA SER A 76 -24.80 -23.04 3.95
C SER A 76 -25.03 -24.51 3.59
N ILE A 77 -24.55 -25.42 4.43
CA ILE A 77 -24.78 -26.87 4.29
C ILE A 77 -26.27 -27.26 4.32
N HIS A 78 -27.12 -26.36 4.77
CA HIS A 78 -28.58 -26.55 4.82
C HIS A 78 -29.32 -25.84 3.68
N GLY A 79 -28.59 -25.31 2.68
CA GLY A 79 -29.19 -24.65 1.51
C GLY A 79 -29.71 -23.23 1.76
N CYS A 80 -29.47 -22.66 2.96
CA CYS A 80 -29.81 -21.26 3.24
C CYS A 80 -28.67 -20.35 2.84
N ASP A 81 -28.97 -19.25 2.17
CA ASP A 81 -27.97 -18.31 1.72
C ASP A 81 -27.46 -17.42 2.88
N SER A 82 -26.18 -17.11 2.85
CA SER A 82 -25.55 -16.11 3.69
C SER A 82 -24.95 -15.03 2.78
N ILE A 83 -25.19 -13.76 3.09
CA ILE A 83 -24.67 -12.65 2.31
C ILE A 83 -23.50 -12.05 3.09
N VAL A 84 -22.32 -12.08 2.47
CA VAL A 84 -21.12 -11.44 3.02
C VAL A 84 -20.82 -10.17 2.23
N THR A 85 -20.77 -9.06 2.93
CA THR A 85 -20.35 -7.76 2.37
C THR A 85 -18.89 -7.53 2.69
N THR A 86 -18.05 -7.46 1.64
CA THR A 86 -16.63 -7.15 1.74
C THR A 86 -16.38 -5.71 1.32
N SER A 87 -15.82 -4.90 2.22
CA SER A 87 -15.33 -3.56 1.89
C SER A 87 -13.84 -3.64 1.59
N ILE A 88 -13.45 -3.27 0.38
CA ILE A 88 -12.06 -3.27 -0.08
C ILE A 88 -11.56 -1.84 -0.17
N PHE A 89 -10.41 -1.59 0.42
CA PHE A 89 -9.68 -0.34 0.35
C PHE A 89 -8.30 -0.58 -0.26
N VAL A 90 -8.03 0.02 -1.44
CA VAL A 90 -6.75 -0.13 -2.15
C VAL A 90 -5.89 1.11 -1.88
N ILE A 91 -4.69 0.88 -1.35
CA ILE A 91 -3.68 1.91 -1.11
C ILE A 91 -2.81 2.03 -2.36
N THR A 92 -2.72 3.26 -2.89
CA THR A 92 -1.77 3.59 -3.96
C THR A 92 -0.40 3.95 -3.39
N PRO A 93 0.70 3.59 -4.05
CA PRO A 93 2.03 4.01 -3.65
C PRO A 93 2.15 5.53 -3.58
N VAL A 94 2.79 6.02 -2.54
CA VAL A 94 3.18 7.43 -2.45
C VAL A 94 4.52 7.59 -3.16
N VAL A 95 4.63 8.58 -4.06
CA VAL A 95 5.88 8.95 -4.71
C VAL A 95 6.42 10.21 -4.08
N VAL A 96 7.61 10.13 -3.48
CA VAL A 96 8.32 11.27 -2.88
C VAL A 96 9.48 11.62 -3.78
N ASN A 97 9.47 12.85 -4.34
CA ASN A 97 10.54 13.36 -5.19
C ASN A 97 11.47 14.25 -4.37
N GLN A 98 12.76 14.08 -4.58
CA GLN A 98 13.82 14.87 -3.97
C GLN A 98 14.81 15.31 -5.05
N GLU A 99 15.14 16.60 -5.09
CA GLU A 99 16.19 17.15 -5.93
C GLU A 99 17.39 17.56 -5.09
N VAL A 100 18.58 17.19 -5.54
CA VAL A 100 19.84 17.52 -4.88
C VAL A 100 20.85 18.00 -5.91
N HIS A 101 21.45 19.16 -5.62
CA HIS A 101 22.53 19.73 -6.40
C HIS A 101 23.84 19.59 -5.63
N LEU A 102 24.83 18.93 -6.21
CA LEU A 102 26.16 18.73 -5.64
C LEU A 102 27.23 19.42 -6.48
N CYS A 103 28.34 19.78 -5.85
CA CYS A 103 29.53 20.12 -6.57
C CYS A 103 30.25 18.87 -7.08
N GLN A 104 30.85 18.96 -8.24
CA GLN A 104 31.67 17.88 -8.79
C GLN A 104 32.73 17.42 -7.79
N GLY A 105 32.87 16.11 -7.60
CA GLY A 105 33.78 15.50 -6.63
C GLY A 105 33.22 15.30 -5.24
N THR A 106 31.98 15.70 -4.97
CA THR A 106 31.28 15.40 -3.71
C THR A 106 30.33 14.22 -3.85
N SER A 107 29.79 13.75 -2.76
CA SER A 107 28.85 12.61 -2.71
C SER A 107 27.61 12.95 -1.90
N TYR A 108 26.53 12.27 -2.22
CA TYR A 108 25.27 12.34 -1.49
C TYR A 108 24.82 10.95 -1.05
N THR A 109 24.38 10.83 0.20
CA THR A 109 23.85 9.58 0.73
C THR A 109 22.32 9.65 0.73
N PHE A 110 21.69 8.72 0.02
CA PHE A 110 20.24 8.59 -0.07
C PHE A 110 19.85 7.15 0.31
N ASN A 111 19.01 7.03 1.35
CA ASN A 111 18.53 5.77 1.88
C ASN A 111 19.64 4.71 2.09
N GLY A 112 20.80 5.14 2.62
CA GLY A 112 21.94 4.27 2.92
C GLY A 112 22.89 4.02 1.76
N ASN A 113 22.56 4.42 0.53
CA ASN A 113 23.43 4.31 -0.64
C ASN A 113 24.09 5.65 -0.93
N THR A 114 25.37 5.62 -1.36
CA THR A 114 26.14 6.82 -1.66
C THR A 114 26.29 7.00 -3.17
N TYR A 115 25.94 8.17 -3.66
CA TYR A 115 25.93 8.53 -5.08
C TYR A 115 26.91 9.67 -5.34
N THR A 116 27.66 9.56 -6.44
CA THR A 116 28.70 10.53 -6.88
C THR A 116 28.49 11.01 -8.31
N GLN A 117 27.47 10.48 -9.00
CA GLN A 117 27.16 10.81 -10.38
C GLN A 117 25.76 11.42 -10.48
N GLU A 118 25.58 12.29 -11.45
CA GLU A 118 24.25 12.79 -11.78
C GLU A 118 23.34 11.66 -12.29
N GLY A 119 22.06 11.76 -12.00
CA GLY A 119 21.09 10.75 -12.40
C GLY A 119 19.81 10.79 -11.60
N VAL A 120 18.89 9.92 -11.98
CA VAL A 120 17.65 9.66 -11.25
C VAL A 120 17.75 8.29 -10.61
N TYR A 121 17.61 8.26 -9.30
CA TYR A 121 17.73 7.05 -8.49
C TYR A 121 16.40 6.77 -7.80
N PHE A 122 16.03 5.49 -7.77
CA PHE A 122 14.78 5.03 -7.18
C PHE A 122 15.08 4.14 -5.98
N ASP A 123 14.30 4.31 -4.95
CA ASP A 123 14.32 3.43 -3.79
C ASP A 123 12.90 3.18 -3.32
N THR A 124 12.64 1.98 -2.82
CA THR A 124 11.33 1.58 -2.32
C THR A 124 11.40 1.38 -0.81
N THR A 125 10.45 1.96 -0.10
CA THR A 125 10.30 1.77 1.34
C THR A 125 8.91 1.26 1.65
N THR A 126 8.83 0.21 2.46
CA THR A 126 7.55 -0.35 2.89
C THR A 126 6.94 0.51 3.98
N THR A 127 5.70 0.93 3.80
CA THR A 127 4.95 1.71 4.79
C THR A 127 4.45 0.83 5.94
N VAL A 128 3.97 1.47 7.00
CA VAL A 128 3.36 0.77 8.15
C VAL A 128 2.15 -0.10 7.78
N ASN A 129 1.51 0.18 6.65
CA ASN A 129 0.39 -0.61 6.13
C ASN A 129 0.83 -1.76 5.22
N GLY A 130 2.15 -1.97 5.06
CA GLY A 130 2.73 -3.04 4.25
C GLY A 130 2.82 -2.73 2.75
N CYS A 131 2.34 -1.56 2.29
CA CYS A 131 2.43 -1.16 0.89
C CYS A 131 3.70 -0.35 0.62
N ASP A 132 4.28 -0.52 -0.56
CA ASP A 132 5.50 0.19 -0.94
C ASP A 132 5.24 1.66 -1.26
N SER A 133 6.21 2.49 -0.91
CA SER A 133 6.34 3.89 -1.34
C SER A 133 7.61 4.04 -2.16
N ILE A 134 7.55 4.89 -3.17
CA ILE A 134 8.67 5.11 -4.09
C ILE A 134 9.34 6.43 -3.74
N ASN A 135 10.63 6.39 -3.40
CA ASN A 135 11.45 7.58 -3.22
C ASN A 135 12.27 7.78 -4.48
N VAL A 136 12.21 8.97 -5.06
CA VAL A 136 12.93 9.35 -6.28
C VAL A 136 13.92 10.45 -5.93
N LEU A 137 15.21 10.21 -6.19
CA LEU A 137 16.25 11.20 -6.07
C LEU A 137 16.71 11.63 -7.47
N SER A 138 16.56 12.91 -7.78
CA SER A 138 17.17 13.55 -8.94
C SER A 138 18.46 14.26 -8.50
N LEU A 139 19.60 13.72 -8.87
CA LEU A 139 20.91 14.23 -8.48
C LEU A 139 21.55 14.98 -9.66
N PHE A 140 21.90 16.24 -9.42
CA PHE A 140 22.56 17.11 -10.39
C PHE A 140 23.95 17.46 -9.90
N LEU A 141 24.93 17.43 -10.80
CA LEU A 141 26.30 17.85 -10.53
C LEU A 141 26.58 19.21 -11.14
N ASN A 142 26.96 20.16 -10.32
CA ASN A 142 27.44 21.46 -10.73
C ASN A 142 28.95 21.40 -10.98
N ALA A 143 29.39 21.89 -12.12
CA ALA A 143 30.82 21.97 -12.42
C ALA A 143 31.55 22.89 -11.45
N ALA A 144 32.73 22.50 -11.05
CA ALA A 144 33.63 23.39 -10.34
C ALA A 144 34.22 24.40 -11.35
N TYR A 145 34.19 25.66 -11.01
CA TYR A 145 34.79 26.72 -11.81
C TYR A 145 36.11 27.13 -11.18
N GLU A 146 37.16 27.16 -11.98
CA GLU A 146 38.46 27.77 -11.61
C GLU A 146 38.52 29.16 -12.20
N THR A 147 38.84 30.15 -11.40
CA THR A 147 39.10 31.51 -11.84
C THR A 147 40.55 31.86 -11.54
N SER A 148 41.31 32.24 -12.53
CA SER A 148 42.69 32.69 -12.37
C SER A 148 42.73 34.20 -12.29
N ILE A 149 43.37 34.72 -11.25
CA ILE A 149 43.67 36.15 -11.10
C ILE A 149 45.20 36.28 -11.10
N MET A 150 45.73 37.18 -11.92
CA MET A 150 47.14 37.51 -11.90
C MET A 150 47.28 38.90 -11.31
N ASP A 151 48.04 38.99 -10.24
CA ASP A 151 48.34 40.28 -9.61
C ASP A 151 49.85 40.43 -9.39
N THR A 152 50.33 41.65 -9.33
CA THR A 152 51.75 41.97 -9.21
C THR A 152 51.95 43.00 -8.12
N VAL A 153 52.76 42.65 -7.12
CA VAL A 153 53.08 43.50 -5.98
C VAL A 153 54.61 43.75 -5.91
N CYS A 154 55.00 44.86 -5.30
CA CYS A 154 56.43 45.15 -5.11
C CYS A 154 57.06 44.20 -4.12
N LEU A 155 58.34 43.86 -4.36
CA LEU A 155 59.09 42.98 -3.49
C LEU A 155 59.13 43.56 -2.04
N GLY A 156 58.72 42.70 -1.08
CA GLY A 156 58.69 43.06 0.35
C GLY A 156 57.35 43.66 0.84
N THR A 157 56.35 43.80 -0.08
CA THR A 157 54.99 44.15 0.32
C THR A 157 54.16 42.87 0.50
N PRO A 158 53.47 42.67 1.63
CA PRO A 158 52.60 41.53 1.83
C PRO A 158 51.35 41.68 0.95
N TYR A 159 50.92 40.58 0.32
CA TYR A 159 49.66 40.48 -0.44
C TYR A 159 48.64 39.64 0.31
N ILE A 160 47.44 40.16 0.47
CA ILE A 160 46.36 39.43 1.14
C ILE A 160 45.53 38.71 0.10
N PHE A 161 45.49 37.37 0.19
CA PHE A 161 44.70 36.50 -0.65
C PHE A 161 43.74 35.68 0.19
N GLY A 162 42.47 36.06 0.18
CA GLY A 162 41.46 35.50 1.09
C GLY A 162 41.77 35.83 2.54
N ILE A 163 42.08 34.84 3.36
CA ILE A 163 42.48 34.98 4.76
C ILE A 163 44.03 34.91 4.93
N ASP A 164 44.76 34.59 3.88
CA ASP A 164 46.20 34.35 3.93
C ASP A 164 46.98 35.57 3.50
N THR A 165 48.15 35.77 4.13
CA THR A 165 49.12 36.80 3.78
C THR A 165 50.30 36.17 3.03
N LEU A 166 50.46 36.52 1.77
CA LEU A 166 51.46 35.98 0.88
C LEU A 166 52.69 36.92 0.85
N ASN A 167 53.87 36.35 1.02
CA ASN A 167 55.14 37.09 1.04
C ASN A 167 56.12 36.66 -0.08
N THR A 168 55.72 35.64 -0.87
CA THR A 168 56.53 35.09 -1.94
C THR A 168 55.72 35.00 -3.22
N SER A 169 56.38 35.10 -4.34
CA SER A 169 55.73 34.85 -5.65
C SER A 169 55.44 33.35 -5.83
N GLY A 170 54.28 33.04 -6.39
CA GLY A 170 53.83 31.67 -6.62
C GLY A 170 52.40 31.62 -7.11
N THR A 171 51.92 30.43 -7.37
CA THR A 171 50.51 30.17 -7.64
C THR A 171 49.83 29.70 -6.35
N TYR A 172 48.83 30.43 -5.94
CA TYR A 172 48.07 30.13 -4.73
C TYR A 172 46.63 29.84 -5.11
N THR A 173 46.03 28.82 -4.50
CA THR A 173 44.62 28.43 -4.73
C THR A 173 43.81 28.64 -3.45
N LEU A 174 42.69 29.32 -3.59
CA LEU A 174 41.72 29.47 -2.52
C LEU A 174 40.49 28.68 -2.91
N PRO A 175 40.12 27.60 -2.18
CA PRO A 175 38.88 26.90 -2.42
C PRO A 175 37.72 27.81 -2.01
N LEU A 176 36.94 28.27 -2.99
CA LEU A 176 35.65 28.90 -2.71
C LEU A 176 34.64 27.79 -2.41
N VAL A 177 34.26 27.70 -1.17
CA VAL A 177 33.21 26.76 -0.77
C VAL A 177 31.88 27.33 -1.26
N ALA A 178 31.30 26.69 -2.29
CA ALA A 178 29.91 26.96 -2.65
C ALA A 178 29.02 26.62 -1.48
N ASP A 179 27.97 27.40 -1.29
CA ASP A 179 26.97 27.18 -0.25
C ASP A 179 26.47 25.73 -0.25
N LYS A 180 26.17 25.25 0.97
CA LYS A 180 25.65 23.92 1.28
C LYS A 180 24.64 23.44 0.24
N PRO A 181 24.67 22.14 -0.14
CA PRO A 181 23.72 21.59 -1.12
C PRO A 181 22.27 21.92 -0.71
N THR A 182 21.55 22.54 -1.63
CA THR A 182 20.12 22.84 -1.43
C THR A 182 19.34 21.58 -1.72
N VAL A 183 18.65 21.07 -0.72
CA VAL A 183 17.70 19.96 -0.85
C VAL A 183 16.31 20.58 -1.00
N GLN A 184 15.66 20.31 -2.12
CA GLN A 184 14.26 20.65 -2.32
C GLN A 184 13.44 19.36 -2.32
N THR A 185 12.42 19.32 -1.47
CA THR A 185 11.44 18.23 -1.44
C THR A 185 10.11 18.80 -1.93
N SER A 186 9.56 18.21 -2.97
CA SER A 186 8.18 18.45 -3.40
C SER A 186 7.31 17.26 -2.98
N SER A 187 6.28 17.55 -2.25
CA SER A 187 5.22 16.59 -1.85
C SER A 187 4.10 16.57 -2.89
#